data_1dbd514c4aef11c62b432bdefad3c6af
#
_entry.id   1dbd514c4aef11c62b432bdefad3c6af
#
_cell.length_a   1.000
_cell.length_b   1.000
_cell.length_c   1.000
_cell.angle_alpha   90.00
_cell.angle_beta   90.00
_cell.angle_gamma   90.00
#
_symmetry.space_group_name_H-M   'P 1'
#
loop_
_entity.id
_entity.type
_entity.pdbx_description
1 polymer ?
#
loop_
_entity_poly.entity_id
_entity_poly.type
_entity_poly.pdbx_seq_one_letter_code
_entity_poly.pdbx_strand_id
1 'polypeptide(L)'
;MAINQSAPSSAQKKAEALPYDISVFEMFSVGVGPSSSHTVGPMRASNRFVAELIDEGLLDRVTGVHVDLYGSLAATGAGHGTMSAALKGLCGFVPETINIADSEAMIERNSVDGTLPLAGYPSSAYGVTAPGGEEQKVYGPVVKYRELDMTLRPLTVLPRHTNGMKIAAFAGEQLLLERTYYSIGGGFIVEGDEEATGGASLMNPPYPFGSAAELLEMANESGLSIAQLKMANECSLRSEQEVRDGILHIYRVMKECIGSSLARVGYLPGPLKVRCRAGAWHRDLMVEDPSKSPEFAIDWVNLIALAVNEENAF
;
A
#
# COMPACT_ATOMS: atom_id res chain seq x y z
N MET A 1 -17.34 -21.22 51.53
CA MET A 1 -18.07 -20.29 50.67
C MET A 1 -17.47 -20.37 49.28
N ALA A 2 -18.13 -21.07 48.38
CA ALA A 2 -17.68 -21.20 47.00
C ALA A 2 -18.33 -20.09 46.18
N ILE A 3 -17.51 -19.23 45.57
CA ILE A 3 -17.99 -18.17 44.68
C ILE A 3 -18.25 -18.81 43.32
N ASN A 4 -19.52 -18.93 43.00
CA ASN A 4 -20.03 -19.45 41.75
C ASN A 4 -19.84 -18.33 40.69
N GLN A 5 -18.76 -18.35 39.90
CA GLN A 5 -18.62 -17.49 38.72
C GLN A 5 -19.41 -18.15 37.58
N SER A 6 -20.63 -17.67 37.37
CA SER A 6 -21.40 -18.02 36.17
C SER A 6 -20.70 -17.53 34.92
N ALA A 7 -20.44 -18.43 33.96
CA ALA A 7 -19.95 -18.08 32.64
C ALA A 7 -20.90 -17.07 31.95
N PRO A 8 -20.39 -16.06 31.23
CA PRO A 8 -21.25 -15.09 30.56
C PRO A 8 -22.13 -15.77 29.53
N SER A 9 -23.38 -15.33 29.42
CA SER A 9 -24.33 -15.87 28.44
C SER A 9 -23.90 -15.62 27.02
N SER A 10 -24.34 -16.51 26.10
CA SER A 10 -24.02 -16.37 24.66
C SER A 10 -24.44 -15.02 24.06
N ALA A 11 -25.45 -14.36 24.63
CA ALA A 11 -25.90 -13.03 24.24
C ALA A 11 -24.92 -11.91 24.67
N GLN A 12 -24.23 -12.07 25.81
CA GLN A 12 -23.21 -11.09 26.26
C GLN A 12 -21.90 -11.24 25.47
N LYS A 13 -21.56 -12.43 24.97
CA LYS A 13 -20.41 -12.61 24.05
C LYS A 13 -20.64 -12.00 22.68
N LYS A 14 -21.90 -11.85 22.22
CA LYS A 14 -22.23 -11.19 20.94
C LYS A 14 -21.99 -9.67 20.94
N ALA A 15 -21.94 -9.02 22.11
CA ALA A 15 -21.79 -7.56 22.21
C ALA A 15 -20.33 -7.07 22.22
N GLU A 16 -19.35 -7.97 22.30
CA GLU A 16 -17.92 -7.62 22.38
C GLU A 16 -17.10 -8.02 21.15
N ALA A 17 -17.65 -8.75 20.21
CA ALA A 17 -16.98 -9.06 18.95
C ALA A 17 -17.28 -7.96 17.93
N LEU A 18 -16.31 -7.08 17.68
CA LEU A 18 -16.34 -6.19 16.51
C LEU A 18 -16.52 -7.04 15.26
N PRO A 19 -17.46 -6.69 14.37
CA PRO A 19 -17.61 -7.44 13.12
C PRO A 19 -16.32 -7.31 12.29
N TYR A 20 -15.67 -8.43 12.03
CA TYR A 20 -14.44 -8.49 11.22
C TYR A 20 -14.74 -8.47 9.71
N ASP A 21 -15.75 -7.74 9.28
CA ASP A 21 -16.00 -7.61 7.85
C ASP A 21 -15.05 -6.60 7.22
N ILE A 22 -13.90 -7.11 6.78
CA ILE A 22 -12.89 -6.32 6.07
C ILE A 22 -13.34 -6.14 4.62
N SER A 23 -13.35 -4.91 4.12
CA SER A 23 -13.64 -4.61 2.72
C SER A 23 -12.62 -5.29 1.80
N VAL A 24 -13.07 -5.77 0.63
CA VAL A 24 -12.16 -6.30 -0.40
C VAL A 24 -11.11 -5.25 -0.82
N PHE A 25 -11.44 -3.97 -0.75
CA PHE A 25 -10.54 -2.85 -1.05
C PHE A 25 -9.55 -2.54 0.06
N GLU A 26 -9.75 -3.12 1.24
CA GLU A 26 -8.80 -3.10 2.36
C GLU A 26 -7.91 -4.35 2.37
N MET A 27 -8.40 -5.48 1.83
CA MET A 27 -7.59 -6.69 1.65
C MET A 27 -6.55 -6.56 0.54
N PHE A 28 -6.93 -5.92 -0.57
CA PHE A 28 -6.10 -5.78 -1.75
C PHE A 28 -5.75 -4.30 -1.97
N SER A 29 -4.46 -4.03 -1.99
CA SER A 29 -3.92 -2.70 -2.27
C SER A 29 -3.08 -2.78 -3.53
N VAL A 30 -3.43 -1.97 -4.53
CA VAL A 30 -2.57 -1.78 -5.70
C VAL A 30 -1.38 -0.93 -5.27
N GLY A 31 -0.19 -1.30 -5.72
CA GLY A 31 1.02 -0.57 -5.38
C GLY A 31 2.24 -1.12 -6.09
N VAL A 32 3.38 -0.55 -5.78
CA VAL A 32 4.69 -0.91 -6.34
C VAL A 32 5.48 -1.75 -5.33
N GLY A 33 6.24 -2.76 -5.85
CA GLY A 33 7.15 -3.56 -5.04
C GLY A 33 8.40 -2.80 -4.56
N PRO A 34 9.30 -3.49 -3.83
CA PRO A 34 9.19 -4.90 -3.46
C PRO A 34 8.41 -5.16 -2.17
N SER A 35 7.94 -4.15 -1.44
CA SER A 35 7.36 -4.36 -0.11
C SER A 35 6.17 -3.43 0.16
N SER A 36 5.04 -3.97 0.61
CA SER A 36 3.91 -3.15 1.03
C SER A 36 4.24 -2.27 2.24
N SER A 37 4.93 -2.81 3.25
CA SER A 37 5.25 -2.08 4.47
C SER A 37 6.50 -1.19 4.37
N HIS A 38 7.47 -1.54 3.53
CA HIS A 38 8.75 -0.83 3.43
C HIS A 38 8.89 0.02 2.17
N THR A 39 7.99 -0.11 1.20
CA THR A 39 7.95 0.71 -0.02
C THR A 39 6.65 1.50 -0.10
N VAL A 40 5.50 0.82 -0.21
CA VAL A 40 4.19 1.48 -0.37
C VAL A 40 3.83 2.35 0.83
N GLY A 41 4.01 1.84 2.06
CA GLY A 41 3.74 2.58 3.29
C GLY A 41 4.53 3.89 3.39
N PRO A 42 5.87 3.88 3.31
CA PRO A 42 6.68 5.09 3.30
C PRO A 42 6.35 6.07 2.17
N MET A 43 6.04 5.58 0.97
CA MET A 43 5.60 6.44 -0.13
C MET A 43 4.27 7.14 0.19
N ARG A 44 3.28 6.39 0.69
CA ARG A 44 1.98 6.96 1.12
C ARG A 44 2.13 7.95 2.28
N ALA A 45 2.99 7.66 3.25
CA ALA A 45 3.25 8.57 4.37
C ALA A 45 3.83 9.90 3.88
N SER A 46 4.80 9.84 2.98
CA SER A 46 5.39 11.03 2.36
C SER A 46 4.38 11.81 1.51
N ASN A 47 3.52 11.10 0.76
CA ASN A 47 2.43 11.70 0.00
C ASN A 47 1.44 12.43 0.92
N ARG A 48 1.00 11.77 2.00
CA ARG A 48 0.08 12.37 2.98
C ARG A 48 0.68 13.63 3.61
N PHE A 49 1.96 13.59 3.95
CA PHE A 49 2.68 14.75 4.49
C PHE A 49 2.67 15.95 3.53
N VAL A 50 2.92 15.69 2.24
CA VAL A 50 2.89 16.75 1.22
C VAL A 50 1.47 17.26 0.99
N ALA A 51 0.47 16.39 1.01
CA ALA A 51 -0.93 16.80 0.94
C ALA A 51 -1.30 17.75 2.09
N GLU A 52 -0.88 17.46 3.32
CA GLU A 52 -1.08 18.34 4.47
C GLU A 52 -0.38 19.70 4.31
N LEU A 53 0.84 19.73 3.76
CA LEU A 53 1.52 20.99 3.45
C LEU A 53 0.75 21.85 2.44
N ILE A 54 0.09 21.22 1.48
CA ILE A 54 -0.78 21.89 0.49
C ILE A 54 -2.03 22.42 1.17
N ASP A 55 -2.73 21.57 1.93
CA ASP A 55 -4.00 21.91 2.58
C ASP A 55 -3.84 23.04 3.62
N GLU A 56 -2.69 23.08 4.32
CA GLU A 56 -2.36 24.13 5.27
C GLU A 56 -1.76 25.40 4.60
N GLY A 57 -1.57 25.39 3.27
CA GLY A 57 -0.97 26.52 2.53
C GLY A 57 0.49 26.77 2.88
N LEU A 58 1.23 25.74 3.32
CA LEU A 58 2.61 25.82 3.77
C LEU A 58 3.62 25.45 2.69
N LEU A 59 3.20 24.74 1.63
CA LEU A 59 4.10 24.13 0.64
C LEU A 59 5.08 25.15 0.03
N ASP A 60 4.60 26.31 -0.41
CA ASP A 60 5.43 27.34 -1.06
C ASP A 60 6.48 27.97 -0.13
N ARG A 61 6.32 27.79 1.18
CA ARG A 61 7.25 28.30 2.20
C ARG A 61 8.38 27.33 2.52
N VAL A 62 8.27 26.07 2.06
CA VAL A 62 9.24 25.03 2.39
C VAL A 62 10.56 25.29 1.69
N THR A 63 11.63 25.38 2.46
CA THR A 63 13.01 25.50 1.97
C THR A 63 13.86 24.27 2.24
N GLY A 64 13.38 23.35 3.10
CA GLY A 64 14.04 22.10 3.46
C GLY A 64 13.08 21.10 4.06
N VAL A 65 13.43 19.82 3.91
CA VAL A 65 12.71 18.69 4.51
C VAL A 65 13.70 17.78 5.24
N HIS A 66 13.20 17.00 6.19
CA HIS A 66 13.96 15.95 6.84
C HIS A 66 13.10 14.73 7.09
N VAL A 67 13.69 13.54 6.91
CA VAL A 67 13.05 12.26 7.14
C VAL A 67 13.91 11.43 8.10
N ASP A 68 13.32 11.03 9.22
CA ASP A 68 13.86 10.04 10.14
C ASP A 68 13.15 8.70 9.93
N LEU A 69 13.91 7.64 9.73
CA LEU A 69 13.41 6.26 9.67
C LEU A 69 13.78 5.52 10.94
N TYR A 70 12.84 4.77 11.51
CA TYR A 70 12.97 4.08 12.78
C TYR A 70 12.82 2.58 12.67
N GLY A 71 13.41 1.84 13.62
CA GLY A 71 13.25 0.40 13.78
C GLY A 71 13.44 -0.38 12.49
N SER A 72 12.46 -1.14 12.07
CA SER A 72 12.55 -2.00 10.89
C SER A 72 12.70 -1.22 9.58
N LEU A 73 12.05 -0.06 9.41
CA LEU A 73 12.23 0.78 8.22
C LEU A 73 13.67 1.23 8.04
N ALA A 74 14.38 1.52 9.15
CA ALA A 74 15.79 1.90 9.11
C ALA A 74 16.71 0.68 8.94
N ALA A 75 16.40 -0.45 9.61
CA ALA A 75 17.26 -1.63 9.63
C ALA A 75 17.28 -2.38 8.30
N THR A 76 16.15 -2.48 7.62
CA THR A 76 16.00 -3.29 6.40
C THR A 76 15.62 -2.45 5.18
N GLY A 77 15.40 -1.15 5.35
CA GLY A 77 14.88 -0.25 4.33
C GLY A 77 15.73 -0.16 3.07
N ALA A 78 17.06 -0.25 3.19
CA ALA A 78 17.96 -0.22 2.04
C ALA A 78 17.69 -1.38 1.06
N GLY A 79 17.34 -2.58 1.58
CA GLY A 79 17.02 -3.75 0.76
C GLY A 79 15.62 -3.70 0.13
N HIS A 80 14.76 -2.79 0.60
CA HIS A 80 13.37 -2.67 0.16
C HIS A 80 13.06 -1.31 -0.50
N GLY A 81 14.07 -0.51 -0.81
CA GLY A 81 13.89 0.79 -1.45
C GLY A 81 13.11 1.81 -0.61
N THR A 82 13.17 1.71 0.74
CA THR A 82 12.38 2.59 1.63
C THR A 82 12.74 4.06 1.43
N MET A 83 14.02 4.39 1.29
CA MET A 83 14.48 5.78 1.13
C MET A 83 14.00 6.36 -0.20
N SER A 84 14.21 5.64 -1.32
CA SER A 84 13.71 6.09 -2.63
C SER A 84 12.18 6.20 -2.67
N ALA A 85 11.48 5.28 -2.00
CA ALA A 85 10.02 5.35 -1.87
C ALA A 85 9.54 6.60 -1.13
N ALA A 86 10.23 6.97 -0.04
CA ALA A 86 9.93 8.20 0.69
C ALA A 86 10.18 9.45 -0.18
N LEU A 87 11.29 9.51 -0.93
CA LEU A 87 11.54 10.61 -1.87
C LEU A 87 10.49 10.68 -2.98
N LYS A 88 10.13 9.52 -3.57
CA LYS A 88 9.07 9.44 -4.59
C LYS A 88 7.75 9.99 -4.05
N GLY A 89 7.38 9.63 -2.82
CA GLY A 89 6.18 10.15 -2.17
C GLY A 89 6.24 11.66 -1.93
N LEU A 90 7.37 12.21 -1.48
CA LEU A 90 7.57 13.67 -1.33
C LEU A 90 7.48 14.42 -2.67
N CYS A 91 7.86 13.77 -3.77
CA CYS A 91 7.71 14.32 -5.11
C CYS A 91 6.28 14.24 -5.67
N GLY A 92 5.37 13.55 -5.01
CA GLY A 92 3.98 13.40 -5.44
C GLY A 92 3.67 12.12 -6.22
N PHE A 93 4.60 11.17 -6.32
CA PHE A 93 4.27 9.86 -6.87
C PHE A 93 3.36 9.06 -5.92
N VAL A 94 2.36 8.41 -6.49
CA VAL A 94 1.35 7.61 -5.78
C VAL A 94 1.54 6.14 -6.13
N PRO A 95 1.63 5.24 -5.15
CA PRO A 95 1.91 3.83 -5.41
C PRO A 95 0.96 3.17 -6.41
N GLU A 96 -0.31 3.59 -6.42
CA GLU A 96 -1.37 3.01 -7.23
C GLU A 96 -1.27 3.34 -8.72
N THR A 97 -0.64 4.48 -9.07
CA THR A 97 -0.61 5.03 -10.43
C THR A 97 0.78 5.42 -10.91
N ILE A 98 1.81 5.05 -10.13
CA ILE A 98 3.19 5.43 -10.42
C ILE A 98 3.65 4.96 -11.81
N ASN A 99 4.22 5.89 -12.58
CA ASN A 99 5.02 5.52 -13.74
C ASN A 99 6.44 5.19 -13.24
N ILE A 100 6.82 3.92 -13.37
CA ILE A 100 8.12 3.43 -12.88
C ILE A 100 9.27 4.16 -13.57
N ALA A 101 9.23 4.32 -14.90
CA ALA A 101 10.32 4.96 -15.65
C ALA A 101 10.53 6.43 -15.20
N ASP A 102 9.45 7.19 -15.03
CA ASP A 102 9.52 8.58 -14.58
C ASP A 102 10.05 8.68 -13.14
N SER A 103 9.63 7.75 -12.28
CA SER A 103 10.04 7.72 -10.88
C SER A 103 11.52 7.34 -10.72
N GLU A 104 12.01 6.38 -11.50
CA GLU A 104 13.43 6.02 -11.52
C GLU A 104 14.29 7.16 -12.10
N ALA A 105 13.85 7.80 -13.18
CA ALA A 105 14.55 8.97 -13.74
C ALA A 105 14.60 10.15 -12.76
N MET A 106 13.59 10.30 -11.89
CA MET A 106 13.63 11.29 -10.80
C MET A 106 14.68 10.92 -9.75
N ILE A 107 14.74 9.66 -9.28
CA ILE A 107 15.73 9.19 -8.31
C ILE A 107 17.15 9.33 -8.88
N GLU A 108 17.37 8.98 -10.15
CA GLU A 108 18.67 9.13 -10.81
C GLU A 108 19.11 10.60 -10.81
N ARG A 109 18.24 11.53 -11.20
CA ARG A 109 18.54 12.97 -11.15
C ARG A 109 18.84 13.45 -9.72
N ASN A 110 18.01 13.04 -8.75
CA ASN A 110 18.24 13.37 -7.35
C ASN A 110 19.60 12.89 -6.85
N SER A 111 20.03 11.69 -7.26
CA SER A 111 21.36 11.17 -6.87
C SER A 111 22.51 12.01 -7.40
N VAL A 112 22.35 12.64 -8.57
CA VAL A 112 23.37 13.45 -9.24
C VAL A 112 23.39 14.89 -8.72
N ASP A 113 22.26 15.59 -8.74
CA ASP A 113 22.19 17.02 -8.44
C ASP A 113 21.73 17.34 -7.00
N GLY A 114 21.23 16.37 -6.26
CA GLY A 114 20.77 16.48 -4.88
C GLY A 114 19.49 17.29 -4.74
N THR A 115 18.72 17.49 -5.79
CA THR A 115 17.49 18.27 -5.77
C THR A 115 16.25 17.38 -5.71
N LEU A 116 15.25 17.81 -4.94
CA LEU A 116 13.99 17.12 -4.74
C LEU A 116 12.83 18.10 -5.01
N PRO A 117 12.07 17.96 -6.11
CA PRO A 117 10.90 18.76 -6.39
C PRO A 117 9.72 18.29 -5.54
N LEU A 118 9.34 19.00 -4.49
CA LEU A 118 8.19 18.66 -3.65
C LEU A 118 6.90 18.81 -4.46
N ALA A 119 6.01 17.83 -4.40
CA ALA A 119 4.78 17.78 -5.21
C ALA A 119 5.01 18.06 -6.71
N GLY A 120 6.21 17.77 -7.23
CA GLY A 120 6.63 18.14 -8.58
C GLY A 120 6.04 17.28 -9.70
N TYR A 121 5.36 16.18 -9.35
CA TYR A 121 4.69 15.32 -10.30
C TYR A 121 3.18 15.42 -10.15
N PRO A 122 2.42 15.51 -11.25
CA PRO A 122 0.98 15.59 -11.18
C PRO A 122 0.44 14.31 -10.54
N SER A 123 -0.28 14.48 -9.48
CA SER A 123 -0.88 13.39 -8.75
C SER A 123 -2.34 13.73 -8.50
N SER A 124 -3.22 12.86 -9.00
CA SER A 124 -4.61 12.77 -8.55
C SER A 124 -4.71 12.44 -7.06
N ALA A 125 -3.58 12.09 -6.41
CA ALA A 125 -3.52 11.75 -5.00
C ALA A 125 -3.89 12.89 -4.06
N TYR A 126 -3.71 14.13 -4.49
CA TYR A 126 -4.01 15.28 -3.63
C TYR A 126 -5.48 15.72 -3.67
N GLY A 127 -6.33 15.05 -4.47
CA GLY A 127 -7.77 15.35 -4.53
C GLY A 127 -8.10 16.77 -5.00
N VAL A 128 -7.10 17.54 -5.45
CA VAL A 128 -7.28 18.91 -5.92
C VAL A 128 -7.70 18.86 -7.38
N THR A 129 -8.99 18.67 -7.61
CA THR A 129 -9.61 18.97 -8.91
C THR A 129 -9.89 20.46 -8.98
N ALA A 130 -9.32 21.14 -9.98
CA ALA A 130 -9.68 22.52 -10.28
C ALA A 130 -11.18 22.62 -10.62
N PRO A 131 -11.83 23.76 -10.32
CA PRO A 131 -13.17 24.02 -10.82
C PRO A 131 -13.14 23.96 -12.35
N GLY A 132 -13.69 22.90 -12.94
CA GLY A 132 -13.66 22.65 -14.40
C GLY A 132 -13.12 21.29 -14.80
N GLY A 133 -12.67 20.44 -13.85
CA GLY A 133 -12.24 19.05 -14.12
C GLY A 133 -10.86 18.91 -14.75
N GLU A 134 -10.07 19.99 -14.88
CA GLU A 134 -8.66 19.90 -15.25
C GLU A 134 -7.82 19.57 -14.02
N GLU A 135 -6.90 18.61 -14.15
CA GLU A 135 -5.93 18.28 -13.10
C GLU A 135 -5.04 19.51 -12.85
N GLN A 136 -5.22 20.14 -11.69
CA GLN A 136 -4.35 21.22 -11.28
C GLN A 136 -2.99 20.66 -10.91
N LYS A 137 -1.98 20.93 -11.74
CA LYS A 137 -0.59 20.59 -11.42
C LYS A 137 -0.11 21.47 -10.27
N VAL A 138 0.06 20.89 -9.11
CA VAL A 138 0.69 21.56 -7.98
C VAL A 138 2.21 21.35 -8.10
N TYR A 139 2.93 22.43 -8.38
CA TYR A 139 4.38 22.42 -8.39
C TYR A 139 4.87 23.09 -7.10
N GLY A 140 5.39 22.30 -6.19
CA GLY A 140 6.04 22.81 -4.98
C GLY A 140 7.47 23.27 -5.23
N PRO A 141 8.14 23.78 -4.20
CA PRO A 141 9.52 24.21 -4.27
C PRO A 141 10.47 23.04 -4.53
N VAL A 142 11.64 23.37 -5.12
CA VAL A 142 12.75 22.43 -5.24
C VAL A 142 13.68 22.60 -4.04
N VAL A 143 13.83 21.56 -3.23
CA VAL A 143 14.68 21.56 -2.05
C VAL A 143 15.95 20.73 -2.29
N LYS A 144 17.01 20.97 -1.50
CA LYS A 144 18.22 20.13 -1.48
C LYS A 144 18.00 19.02 -0.46
N TYR A 145 17.81 17.79 -0.97
CA TYR A 145 17.60 16.60 -0.14
C TYR A 145 17.80 15.32 -0.95
N ARG A 146 18.52 14.34 -0.41
CA ARG A 146 18.83 13.03 -1.03
C ARG A 146 18.51 11.89 -0.08
N GLU A 147 18.54 10.67 -0.58
CA GLU A 147 18.43 9.46 0.26
C GLU A 147 19.46 9.45 1.40
N LEU A 148 20.69 9.88 1.12
CA LEU A 148 21.78 9.91 2.10
C LEU A 148 21.62 10.97 3.19
N ASP A 149 20.73 11.92 3.00
CA ASP A 149 20.44 12.99 3.97
C ASP A 149 19.38 12.52 5.00
N MET A 150 18.77 11.33 4.80
CA MET A 150 17.84 10.73 5.77
C MET A 150 18.56 10.21 7.00
N THR A 151 17.94 10.38 8.15
CA THR A 151 18.48 9.82 9.40
C THR A 151 17.93 8.42 9.65
N LEU A 152 18.82 7.43 9.77
CA LEU A 152 18.46 6.05 10.04
C LEU A 152 18.66 5.71 11.52
N ARG A 153 17.60 5.26 12.21
CA ARG A 153 17.59 4.91 13.65
C ARG A 153 17.15 3.45 13.86
N PRO A 154 17.95 2.47 13.41
CA PRO A 154 17.55 1.06 13.41
C PRO A 154 17.34 0.47 14.82
N LEU A 155 18.01 1.04 15.85
CA LEU A 155 17.90 0.59 17.24
C LEU A 155 16.83 1.34 18.03
N THR A 156 16.16 2.34 17.43
CA THR A 156 15.08 3.10 18.08
C THR A 156 13.75 2.65 17.51
N VAL A 157 12.89 2.11 18.34
CA VAL A 157 11.53 1.72 17.99
C VAL A 157 10.59 2.77 18.58
N LEU A 158 9.73 3.34 17.75
CA LEU A 158 8.68 4.25 18.22
C LEU A 158 7.57 3.46 18.93
N PRO A 159 6.85 4.07 19.89
CA PRO A 159 5.97 3.34 20.83
C PRO A 159 4.90 2.48 20.17
N ARG A 160 4.42 2.88 18.97
CA ARG A 160 3.24 2.28 18.36
C ARG A 160 3.55 1.11 17.43
N HIS A 161 4.61 1.23 16.64
CA HIS A 161 4.96 0.20 15.66
C HIS A 161 6.44 0.28 15.28
N THR A 162 7.05 -0.87 14.94
CA THR A 162 8.45 -0.95 14.53
C THR A 162 8.75 -0.24 13.20
N ASN A 163 7.75 -0.05 12.34
CA ASN A 163 7.91 0.62 11.04
C ASN A 163 7.52 2.10 11.17
N GLY A 164 8.22 2.84 12.01
CA GLY A 164 7.98 4.26 12.21
C GLY A 164 8.81 5.14 11.28
N MET A 165 8.24 6.27 10.86
CA MET A 165 8.95 7.34 10.18
C MET A 165 8.44 8.71 10.66
N LYS A 166 9.34 9.69 10.70
CA LYS A 166 9.01 11.07 11.00
C LYS A 166 9.43 11.94 9.84
N ILE A 167 8.58 12.86 9.43
CA ILE A 167 8.85 13.82 8.35
C ILE A 167 8.66 15.21 8.88
N ALA A 168 9.59 16.11 8.58
CA ALA A 168 9.55 17.50 8.96
C ALA A 168 9.83 18.40 7.76
N ALA A 169 9.16 19.57 7.70
CA ALA A 169 9.36 20.61 6.72
C ALA A 169 9.74 21.93 7.40
N PHE A 170 10.63 22.68 6.78
CA PHE A 170 11.24 23.87 7.35
C PHE A 170 11.20 25.06 6.38
N ALA A 171 11.08 26.28 6.94
CA ALA A 171 11.39 27.56 6.26
C ALA A 171 12.65 28.15 6.90
N GLY A 172 13.82 27.97 6.29
CA GLY A 172 15.10 28.22 6.94
C GLY A 172 15.25 27.32 8.18
N GLU A 173 15.40 27.91 9.36
CA GLU A 173 15.48 27.18 10.63
C GLU A 173 14.11 26.99 11.31
N GLN A 174 13.07 27.62 10.79
CA GLN A 174 11.73 27.52 11.37
C GLN A 174 11.07 26.21 10.96
N LEU A 175 10.67 25.38 11.95
CA LEU A 175 9.82 24.23 11.70
C LEU A 175 8.42 24.70 11.27
N LEU A 176 7.96 24.23 10.12
CA LEU A 176 6.62 24.50 9.58
C LEU A 176 5.63 23.39 9.95
N LEU A 177 6.01 22.15 9.73
CA LEU A 177 5.18 20.97 9.96
C LEU A 177 6.09 19.80 10.34
N GLU A 178 5.66 18.99 11.30
CA GLU A 178 6.27 17.68 11.63
C GLU A 178 5.16 16.66 11.85
N ARG A 179 5.31 15.46 11.27
CA ARG A 179 4.39 14.35 11.44
C ARG A 179 5.13 13.05 11.67
N THR A 180 4.51 12.17 12.45
CA THR A 180 4.99 10.80 12.67
C THR A 180 4.00 9.83 12.08
N TYR A 181 4.48 8.95 11.20
CA TYR A 181 3.69 7.91 10.54
C TYR A 181 4.19 6.53 10.90
N TYR A 182 3.30 5.56 10.84
CA TYR A 182 3.60 4.15 11.03
C TYR A 182 3.04 3.35 9.87
N SER A 183 3.89 2.55 9.22
CA SER A 183 3.47 1.59 8.20
C SER A 183 3.05 0.29 8.87
N ILE A 184 1.74 0.03 8.92
CA ILE A 184 1.14 -1.07 9.70
C ILE A 184 0.94 -2.37 8.91
N GLY A 185 1.42 -2.44 7.68
CA GLY A 185 1.25 -3.58 6.77
C GLY A 185 0.23 -3.32 5.67
N GLY A 186 0.23 -4.15 4.62
CA GLY A 186 -0.65 -3.95 3.46
C GLY A 186 -0.48 -2.63 2.71
N GLY A 187 0.56 -1.86 3.00
CA GLY A 187 0.73 -0.50 2.52
C GLY A 187 -0.10 0.55 3.26
N PHE A 188 -0.81 0.17 4.32
CA PHE A 188 -1.56 1.10 5.16
C PHE A 188 -0.64 1.87 6.09
N ILE A 189 -1.02 3.12 6.37
CA ILE A 189 -0.32 4.01 7.29
C ILE A 189 -1.29 4.55 8.33
N VAL A 190 -0.76 4.85 9.50
CA VAL A 190 -1.45 5.61 10.54
C VAL A 190 -0.55 6.76 11.00
N GLU A 191 -1.13 7.88 11.39
CA GLU A 191 -0.42 9.04 11.88
C GLU A 191 -0.50 9.14 13.39
N GLY A 192 0.62 9.48 14.05
CA GLY A 192 0.67 9.79 15.47
C GLY A 192 -0.10 8.82 16.35
N ASP A 193 -1.04 9.36 17.11
CA ASP A 193 -1.93 8.60 18.00
C ASP A 193 -3.29 8.26 17.37
N GLU A 194 -3.47 8.49 16.05
CA GLU A 194 -4.67 8.01 15.37
C GLU A 194 -4.89 6.55 15.77
N GLU A 195 -6.08 6.21 16.26
CA GLU A 195 -6.40 4.79 16.41
C GLU A 195 -6.15 4.13 15.04
N ALA A 196 -5.40 3.02 15.04
CA ALA A 196 -5.36 2.17 13.88
C ALA A 196 -6.79 1.67 13.66
N THR A 197 -7.61 2.50 13.07
CA THR A 197 -8.76 2.07 12.32
C THR A 197 -8.18 1.32 11.13
N GLY A 198 -7.51 0.21 11.44
CA GLY A 198 -7.14 -0.77 10.44
C GLY A 198 -8.45 -1.22 9.86
N GLY A 199 -8.93 -0.50 8.83
CA GLY A 199 -10.14 -0.81 8.12
C GLY A 199 -11.35 -1.22 8.97
N ALA A 200 -11.38 -0.89 10.27
CA ALA A 200 -12.59 -1.00 11.08
C ALA A 200 -13.58 -0.02 10.45
N SER A 201 -14.09 -0.54 9.40
CA SER A 201 -14.98 -0.03 8.43
C SER A 201 -15.98 0.91 9.09
N LEU A 202 -16.08 2.12 8.58
CA LEU A 202 -17.28 2.95 8.72
C LEU A 202 -18.52 2.22 8.13
N MET A 203 -18.33 0.96 7.70
CA MET A 203 -19.36 0.08 7.19
C MET A 203 -20.32 -0.28 8.33
N ASN A 204 -21.59 -0.02 8.09
CA ASN A 204 -22.66 -0.67 8.82
C ASN A 204 -23.25 -1.74 7.88
N PRO A 205 -22.57 -2.89 7.72
CA PRO A 205 -22.91 -3.86 6.69
C PRO A 205 -24.26 -4.53 7.02
N PRO A 206 -25.10 -4.81 6.03
CA PRO A 206 -26.37 -5.51 6.25
C PRO A 206 -26.19 -6.95 6.74
N TYR A 207 -25.02 -7.55 6.48
CA TYR A 207 -24.67 -8.93 6.88
C TYR A 207 -23.34 -8.96 7.64
N PRO A 208 -23.29 -8.46 8.90
CA PRO A 208 -22.05 -8.44 9.67
C PRO A 208 -21.74 -9.86 10.19
N PHE A 209 -20.48 -10.28 10.10
CA PHE A 209 -20.00 -11.56 10.61
C PHE A 209 -18.62 -11.42 11.26
N GLY A 210 -18.40 -12.21 12.32
CA GLY A 210 -17.11 -12.28 13.03
C GLY A 210 -16.43 -13.65 12.87
N SER A 211 -17.08 -14.60 12.16
CA SER A 211 -16.54 -15.93 11.93
C SER A 211 -17.08 -16.55 10.63
N ALA A 212 -16.36 -17.54 10.11
CA ALA A 212 -16.82 -18.33 8.95
C ALA A 212 -18.14 -19.09 9.24
N ALA A 213 -18.36 -19.50 10.48
CA ALA A 213 -19.60 -20.16 10.89
C ALA A 213 -20.80 -19.22 10.78
N GLU A 214 -20.68 -18.00 11.28
CA GLU A 214 -21.70 -16.95 11.16
C GLU A 214 -22.00 -16.60 9.70
N LEU A 215 -20.95 -16.47 8.88
CA LEU A 215 -21.11 -16.20 7.44
C LEU A 215 -21.88 -17.30 6.73
N LEU A 216 -21.61 -18.58 7.05
CA LEU A 216 -22.35 -19.72 6.50
C LEU A 216 -23.79 -19.78 6.99
N GLU A 217 -24.05 -19.48 8.26
CA GLU A 217 -25.40 -19.39 8.82
C GLU A 217 -26.21 -18.32 8.10
N MET A 218 -25.66 -17.11 7.94
CA MET A 218 -26.29 -16.02 7.17
C MET A 218 -26.57 -16.39 5.71
N ALA A 219 -25.64 -17.09 5.06
CA ALA A 219 -25.83 -17.57 3.70
C ALA A 219 -27.01 -18.55 3.61
N ASN A 220 -27.11 -19.47 4.55
CA ASN A 220 -28.21 -20.45 4.61
C ASN A 220 -29.56 -19.79 4.92
N GLU A 221 -29.59 -18.87 5.87
CA GLU A 221 -30.82 -18.17 6.27
C GLU A 221 -31.35 -17.21 5.19
N SER A 222 -30.46 -16.47 4.54
CA SER A 222 -30.84 -15.52 3.50
C SER A 222 -31.08 -16.15 2.12
N GLY A 223 -30.57 -17.37 1.88
CA GLY A 223 -30.54 -18.01 0.58
C GLY A 223 -29.58 -17.35 -0.42
N LEU A 224 -28.71 -16.47 0.05
CA LEU A 224 -27.69 -15.79 -0.76
C LEU A 224 -26.37 -16.56 -0.73
N SER A 225 -25.62 -16.50 -1.81
CA SER A 225 -24.24 -16.98 -1.82
C SER A 225 -23.34 -16.03 -0.99
N ILE A 226 -22.19 -16.52 -0.51
CA ILE A 226 -21.18 -15.72 0.18
C ILE A 226 -20.79 -14.49 -0.65
N ALA A 227 -20.64 -14.64 -1.97
CA ALA A 227 -20.33 -13.53 -2.88
C ALA A 227 -21.43 -12.46 -2.91
N GLN A 228 -22.70 -12.86 -2.84
CA GLN A 228 -23.83 -11.92 -2.80
C GLN A 228 -23.92 -11.20 -1.45
N LEU A 229 -23.68 -11.91 -0.34
CA LEU A 229 -23.60 -11.29 0.99
C LEU A 229 -22.47 -10.26 1.04
N LYS A 230 -21.28 -10.61 0.54
CA LYS A 230 -20.14 -9.69 0.50
C LYS A 230 -20.40 -8.50 -0.41
N MET A 231 -21.02 -8.70 -1.57
CA MET A 231 -21.44 -7.60 -2.44
C MET A 231 -22.41 -6.66 -1.75
N ALA A 232 -23.39 -7.17 -1.02
CA ALA A 232 -24.33 -6.35 -0.27
C ALA A 232 -23.64 -5.54 0.83
N ASN A 233 -22.65 -6.13 1.53
CA ASN A 233 -21.85 -5.43 2.51
C ASN A 233 -21.02 -4.30 1.88
N GLU A 234 -20.33 -4.54 0.77
CA GLU A 234 -19.58 -3.50 0.04
C GLU A 234 -20.48 -2.36 -0.45
N CYS A 235 -21.71 -2.69 -0.86
CA CYS A 235 -22.69 -1.71 -1.31
C CYS A 235 -23.24 -0.81 -0.18
N SER A 236 -22.92 -1.07 1.08
CA SER A 236 -23.25 -0.16 2.18
C SER A 236 -22.48 1.18 2.12
N LEU A 237 -21.34 1.21 1.41
CA LEU A 237 -20.49 2.41 1.27
C LEU A 237 -20.38 2.92 -0.16
N ARG A 238 -20.70 2.09 -1.14
CA ARG A 238 -20.45 2.37 -2.58
C ARG A 238 -21.62 1.88 -3.40
N SER A 239 -21.77 2.38 -4.61
CA SER A 239 -22.70 1.79 -5.57
C SER A 239 -22.19 0.43 -6.04
N GLU A 240 -23.10 -0.45 -6.49
CA GLU A 240 -22.73 -1.76 -7.04
C GLU A 240 -21.77 -1.62 -8.23
N GLN A 241 -21.94 -0.61 -9.05
CA GLN A 241 -21.07 -0.34 -10.18
C GLN A 241 -19.62 0.00 -9.72
N GLU A 242 -19.47 0.85 -8.72
CA GLU A 242 -18.16 1.19 -8.16
C GLU A 242 -17.47 -0.04 -7.55
N VAL A 243 -18.22 -0.91 -6.86
CA VAL A 243 -17.67 -2.17 -6.33
C VAL A 243 -17.18 -3.06 -7.48
N ARG A 244 -17.98 -3.25 -8.52
CA ARG A 244 -17.61 -4.07 -9.68
C ARG A 244 -16.39 -3.54 -10.41
N ASP A 245 -16.37 -2.25 -10.68
CA ASP A 245 -15.26 -1.58 -11.38
C ASP A 245 -13.97 -1.66 -10.58
N GLY A 246 -14.04 -1.47 -9.26
CA GLY A 246 -12.91 -1.62 -8.36
C GLY A 246 -12.35 -3.04 -8.32
N ILE A 247 -13.20 -4.06 -8.22
CA ILE A 247 -12.77 -5.48 -8.26
C ILE A 247 -12.14 -5.81 -9.61
N LEU A 248 -12.73 -5.34 -10.71
CA LEU A 248 -12.17 -5.54 -12.05
C LEU A 248 -10.86 -4.80 -12.25
N HIS A 249 -10.67 -3.66 -11.60
CA HIS A 249 -9.38 -2.95 -11.59
C HIS A 249 -8.31 -3.80 -10.89
N ILE A 250 -8.57 -4.30 -9.68
CA ILE A 250 -7.65 -5.18 -8.95
C ILE A 250 -7.29 -6.40 -9.81
N TYR A 251 -8.28 -7.04 -10.43
CA TYR A 251 -8.06 -8.20 -11.30
C TYR A 251 -7.18 -7.87 -12.51
N ARG A 252 -7.38 -6.71 -13.16
CA ARG A 252 -6.55 -6.27 -14.29
C ARG A 252 -5.09 -6.08 -13.86
N VAL A 253 -4.85 -5.43 -12.73
CA VAL A 253 -3.50 -5.25 -12.17
C VAL A 253 -2.85 -6.60 -11.88
N MET A 254 -3.56 -7.54 -11.28
CA MET A 254 -3.04 -8.91 -11.05
C MET A 254 -2.65 -9.60 -12.37
N LYS A 255 -3.46 -9.47 -13.40
CA LYS A 255 -3.13 -10.03 -14.74
C LYS A 255 -1.92 -9.36 -15.38
N GLU A 256 -1.81 -8.05 -15.25
CA GLU A 256 -0.67 -7.28 -15.76
C GLU A 256 0.63 -7.69 -15.06
N CYS A 257 0.63 -7.82 -13.73
CA CYS A 257 1.77 -8.32 -12.96
C CYS A 257 2.25 -9.69 -13.46
N ILE A 258 1.32 -10.64 -13.63
CA ILE A 258 1.65 -11.97 -14.15
C ILE A 258 2.22 -11.86 -15.56
N GLY A 259 1.55 -11.14 -16.45
CA GLY A 259 1.94 -10.98 -17.86
C GLY A 259 3.31 -10.33 -18.03
N SER A 260 3.60 -9.29 -17.26
CA SER A 260 4.89 -8.59 -17.24
C SER A 260 6.03 -9.55 -16.89
N SER A 261 5.88 -10.30 -15.80
CA SER A 261 6.91 -11.25 -15.37
C SER A 261 7.11 -12.41 -16.35
N LEU A 262 6.03 -12.95 -16.92
CA LEU A 262 6.14 -14.02 -17.94
C LEU A 262 6.85 -13.58 -19.22
N ALA A 263 6.82 -12.30 -19.55
CA ALA A 263 7.54 -11.73 -20.68
C ALA A 263 9.01 -11.39 -20.36
N ARG A 264 9.37 -11.29 -19.09
CA ARG A 264 10.68 -10.80 -18.64
C ARG A 264 11.79 -11.82 -18.83
N VAL A 265 12.99 -11.29 -19.17
CA VAL A 265 14.23 -12.06 -19.30
C VAL A 265 15.35 -11.32 -18.56
N GLY A 266 16.40 -12.05 -18.18
CA GLY A 266 17.57 -11.46 -17.53
C GLY A 266 17.58 -11.72 -16.03
N TYR A 267 17.86 -10.70 -15.24
CA TYR A 267 18.07 -10.81 -13.81
C TYR A 267 17.17 -9.83 -13.06
N LEU A 268 16.74 -10.23 -11.88
CA LEU A 268 16.06 -9.35 -10.93
C LEU A 268 17.02 -8.25 -10.45
N PRO A 269 16.51 -7.06 -10.08
CA PRO A 269 17.31 -6.01 -9.47
C PRO A 269 18.04 -6.49 -8.20
N GLY A 270 19.13 -5.78 -7.86
CA GLY A 270 19.88 -6.04 -6.64
C GLY A 270 21.18 -6.81 -6.85
N PRO A 271 22.00 -6.93 -5.77
CA PRO A 271 23.36 -7.43 -5.85
C PRO A 271 23.45 -8.94 -6.08
N LEU A 272 22.40 -9.70 -5.81
CA LEU A 272 22.40 -11.17 -5.86
C LEU A 272 22.32 -11.71 -7.27
N LYS A 273 21.98 -10.90 -8.29
CA LYS A 273 21.86 -11.29 -9.69
C LYS A 273 20.97 -12.55 -9.88
N VAL A 274 19.81 -12.57 -9.23
CA VAL A 274 18.87 -13.68 -9.34
C VAL A 274 18.26 -13.68 -10.75
N ARG A 275 18.37 -14.80 -11.46
CA ARG A 275 17.85 -14.93 -12.82
C ARG A 275 16.33 -15.02 -12.83
N CYS A 276 15.66 -14.27 -13.72
CA CYS A 276 14.25 -14.45 -14.01
C CYS A 276 13.98 -15.81 -14.63
N ARG A 277 13.07 -16.59 -14.08
CA ARG A 277 12.79 -17.98 -14.45
C ARG A 277 11.37 -18.17 -14.98
N ALA A 278 10.42 -17.35 -14.53
CA ALA A 278 9.01 -17.51 -14.86
C ALA A 278 8.74 -17.55 -16.36
N GLY A 279 9.34 -16.64 -17.14
CA GLY A 279 9.15 -16.59 -18.58
C GLY A 279 9.71 -17.82 -19.32
N ALA A 280 10.84 -18.39 -18.85
CA ALA A 280 11.39 -19.61 -19.43
C ALA A 280 10.49 -20.80 -19.12
N TRP A 281 10.14 -20.99 -17.85
CA TRP A 281 9.25 -22.08 -17.42
C TRP A 281 7.86 -22.01 -18.08
N HIS A 282 7.31 -20.80 -18.27
CA HIS A 282 6.07 -20.63 -19.01
C HIS A 282 6.15 -21.18 -20.45
N ARG A 283 7.25 -20.88 -21.18
CA ARG A 283 7.43 -21.40 -22.55
C ARG A 283 7.52 -22.92 -22.56
N ASP A 284 8.27 -23.50 -21.63
CA ASP A 284 8.44 -24.94 -21.53
C ASP A 284 7.09 -25.62 -21.21
N LEU A 285 6.34 -25.10 -20.22
CA LEU A 285 5.06 -25.63 -19.82
C LEU A 285 3.98 -25.47 -20.92
N MET A 286 4.04 -24.39 -21.70
CA MET A 286 3.14 -24.21 -22.86
C MET A 286 3.39 -25.24 -23.97
N VAL A 287 4.60 -25.79 -24.07
CA VAL A 287 4.93 -26.89 -25.00
C VAL A 287 4.46 -28.24 -24.45
N GLU A 288 4.65 -28.45 -23.16
CA GLU A 288 4.32 -29.70 -22.46
C GLU A 288 2.80 -29.87 -22.24
N ASP A 289 2.14 -28.79 -21.83
CA ASP A 289 0.69 -28.77 -21.54
C ASP A 289 0.00 -27.56 -22.18
N PRO A 290 -0.16 -27.51 -23.51
CA PRO A 290 -0.81 -26.38 -24.19
C PRO A 290 -2.29 -26.23 -23.86
N SER A 291 -2.92 -27.31 -23.40
CA SER A 291 -4.36 -27.35 -23.04
C SER A 291 -4.66 -26.91 -21.60
N LYS A 292 -3.63 -26.72 -20.78
CA LYS A 292 -3.74 -26.46 -19.35
C LYS A 292 -4.58 -27.49 -18.62
N SER A 293 -4.19 -28.76 -18.79
CA SER A 293 -4.91 -29.91 -18.26
C SER A 293 -4.87 -29.95 -16.72
N PRO A 294 -5.84 -30.63 -16.08
CA PRO A 294 -5.84 -30.79 -14.63
C PRO A 294 -4.60 -31.50 -14.07
N GLU A 295 -3.94 -32.33 -14.90
CA GLU A 295 -2.71 -33.05 -14.54
C GLU A 295 -1.57 -32.09 -14.19
N PHE A 296 -1.45 -30.98 -14.91
CA PHE A 296 -0.42 -29.94 -14.73
C PHE A 296 -0.93 -28.75 -13.88
N ALA A 297 -2.08 -28.85 -13.24
CA ALA A 297 -2.67 -27.73 -12.49
C ALA A 297 -1.70 -27.14 -11.43
N ILE A 298 -0.94 -27.99 -10.74
CA ILE A 298 0.04 -27.55 -9.73
C ILE A 298 1.20 -26.80 -10.38
N ASP A 299 1.66 -27.22 -11.55
CA ASP A 299 2.76 -26.54 -12.28
C ASP A 299 2.32 -25.15 -12.72
N TRP A 300 1.09 -25.01 -13.23
CA TRP A 300 0.51 -23.70 -13.58
C TRP A 300 0.38 -22.79 -12.35
N VAL A 301 -0.08 -23.30 -11.21
CA VAL A 301 -0.18 -22.53 -9.96
C VAL A 301 1.21 -22.08 -9.50
N ASN A 302 2.19 -22.97 -9.49
CA ASN A 302 3.56 -22.66 -9.08
C ASN A 302 4.23 -21.65 -10.03
N LEU A 303 4.00 -21.77 -11.34
CA LEU A 303 4.47 -20.83 -12.34
C LEU A 303 3.91 -19.42 -12.07
N ILE A 304 2.59 -19.31 -11.84
CA ILE A 304 1.95 -18.02 -11.56
C ILE A 304 2.49 -17.43 -10.24
N ALA A 305 2.64 -18.24 -9.21
CA ALA A 305 3.23 -17.81 -7.94
C ALA A 305 4.66 -17.31 -8.11
N LEU A 306 5.49 -18.00 -8.92
CA LEU A 306 6.83 -17.54 -9.25
C LEU A 306 6.80 -16.22 -10.02
N ALA A 307 5.92 -16.08 -11.02
CA ALA A 307 5.78 -14.87 -11.81
C ALA A 307 5.44 -13.65 -10.94
N VAL A 308 4.48 -13.79 -10.01
CA VAL A 308 4.11 -12.73 -9.07
C VAL A 308 5.27 -12.37 -8.14
N ASN A 309 6.03 -13.38 -7.64
CA ASN A 309 7.20 -13.11 -6.80
C ASN A 309 8.31 -12.38 -7.57
N GLU A 310 8.56 -12.74 -8.82
CA GLU A 310 9.56 -12.05 -9.66
C GLU A 310 9.11 -10.61 -9.98
N GLU A 311 7.82 -10.37 -10.24
CA GLU A 311 7.29 -9.01 -10.44
C GLU A 311 7.41 -8.17 -9.19
N ASN A 312 7.09 -8.75 -8.02
CA ASN A 312 7.19 -8.02 -6.75
C ASN A 312 8.63 -7.61 -6.39
N ALA A 313 9.64 -8.30 -6.93
CA ALA A 313 11.06 -7.98 -6.72
C ALA A 313 11.60 -6.93 -7.70
N PHE A 314 10.80 -6.48 -8.68
CA PHE A 314 11.17 -5.56 -9.74
C PHE A 314 10.65 -4.16 -9.49
#